data_37baf65cd104a4e7c70909c241700fa0
#
_entry.id   37baf65cd104a4e7c70909c241700fa0
#
_cell.length_a   1.000
_cell.length_b   1.000
_cell.length_c   1.000
_cell.angle_alpha   90.00
_cell.angle_beta   90.00
_cell.angle_gamma   90.00
#
_symmetry.space_group_name_H-M   'P 1'
#
loop_
_entity.id
_entity.type
_entity.pdbx_description
1 polymer ?
#
loop_
_entity_poly.entity_id
_entity_poly.type
_entity_poly.pdbx_seq_one_letter_code
_entity_poly.pdbx_strand_id
1 'polypeptide(L)'
;MNLYESAKERIIIAAHRGTSGGNIPCNTIVAYDAALAHGADMLEVDANISADGTLYSFHPEMEKIHLNRDCHLPEMHDDEIRKLRYVNYDRVETELGICTLDEVFERYKKRCYINIDKFWVHPKKIADLIRRHDMADQIVVKTEPVPELFDIIEEYAPDIAYLPIIREDRGIHEMLKSRNINYVGVEVLFETDDHYLCSDEYIAKIHADKKLVWANSIIYNYKEQIAARHSDDTAIAGNEDGSWGWLADKGFDIIQTDWTLAMKLYLERTGKRYRR
;
A
#
# COMPACT_ATOMS: atom_id res chain seq x y z
N MET A 1 11.67 -7.70 10.95
CA MET A 1 11.49 -6.22 10.99
C MET A 1 10.37 -5.90 11.97
N ASN A 2 10.23 -4.69 12.50
CA ASN A 2 9.14 -4.32 13.40
C ASN A 2 8.54 -2.98 12.95
N LEU A 3 7.38 -3.04 12.29
CA LEU A 3 6.72 -1.86 11.70
C LEU A 3 6.37 -0.80 12.76
N TYR A 4 5.85 -1.23 13.91
CA TYR A 4 5.48 -0.32 15.00
C TYR A 4 6.69 0.46 15.53
N GLU A 5 7.81 -0.22 15.81
CA GLU A 5 9.02 0.47 16.27
C GLU A 5 9.60 1.41 15.21
N SER A 6 9.58 1.02 13.93
CA SER A 6 10.00 1.90 12.83
C SER A 6 9.11 3.15 12.73
N ALA A 7 7.80 3.00 12.90
CA ALA A 7 6.85 4.11 12.85
C ALA A 7 6.96 5.05 14.07
N LYS A 8 7.46 4.57 15.19
CA LYS A 8 7.82 5.45 16.34
C LYS A 8 9.03 6.35 16.07
N GLU A 9 9.93 5.92 15.20
CA GLU A 9 11.13 6.69 14.86
C GLU A 9 10.88 7.69 13.73
N ARG A 10 10.02 7.35 12.79
CA ARG A 10 9.74 8.17 11.61
C ARG A 10 8.39 7.86 10.98
N ILE A 11 7.88 8.79 10.19
CA ILE A 11 6.76 8.52 9.29
C ILE A 11 7.19 7.48 8.26
N ILE A 12 6.44 6.41 8.08
CA ILE A 12 6.66 5.39 7.07
C ILE A 12 6.12 5.91 5.74
N ILE A 13 6.97 6.07 4.74
CA ILE A 13 6.56 6.44 3.39
C ILE A 13 6.28 5.15 2.61
N ALA A 14 5.01 4.95 2.23
CA ALA A 14 4.57 3.84 1.41
C ALA A 14 4.47 4.28 -0.05
N ALA A 15 5.23 3.64 -0.94
CA ALA A 15 5.21 3.94 -2.37
C ALA A 15 4.11 3.13 -3.05
N HIS A 16 3.04 3.80 -3.51
CA HIS A 16 1.90 3.21 -4.21
C HIS A 16 2.35 2.61 -5.55
N ARG A 17 2.31 1.27 -5.66
CA ARG A 17 2.74 0.50 -6.84
C ARG A 17 4.19 0.80 -7.28
N GLY A 18 5.05 1.19 -6.32
CA GLY A 18 6.39 1.71 -6.59
C GLY A 18 6.38 3.17 -7.04
N THR A 19 7.48 3.64 -7.61
CA THR A 19 7.55 4.97 -8.24
C THR A 19 7.48 4.82 -9.75
N SER A 20 6.33 5.16 -10.32
CA SER A 20 6.08 5.12 -11.77
C SER A 20 6.18 6.51 -12.40
N GLY A 21 6.45 6.56 -13.69
CA GLY A 21 6.49 7.81 -14.46
C GLY A 21 7.38 7.69 -15.70
N GLY A 22 7.14 8.53 -16.70
CA GLY A 22 7.84 8.45 -17.98
C GLY A 22 7.67 7.08 -18.64
N ASN A 23 8.77 6.34 -18.77
CA ASN A 23 8.77 4.98 -19.34
C ASN A 23 8.76 3.86 -18.29
N ILE A 24 8.59 4.19 -17.01
CA ILE A 24 8.56 3.21 -15.92
C ILE A 24 7.09 2.97 -15.52
N PRO A 25 6.49 1.83 -15.88
CA PRO A 25 5.15 1.46 -15.43
C PRO A 25 5.15 1.07 -13.94
N CYS A 26 4.01 1.27 -13.30
CA CYS A 26 3.78 0.83 -11.92
C CYS A 26 3.78 -0.71 -11.80
N ASN A 27 3.88 -1.24 -10.58
CA ASN A 27 3.91 -2.68 -10.29
C ASN A 27 5.04 -3.43 -11.05
N THR A 28 6.17 -2.78 -11.25
CA THR A 28 7.36 -3.39 -11.87
C THR A 28 8.56 -3.34 -10.92
N ILE A 29 9.49 -4.25 -11.11
CA ILE A 29 10.75 -4.26 -10.35
C ILE A 29 11.49 -2.92 -10.47
N VAL A 30 11.45 -2.30 -11.65
CA VAL A 30 12.10 -1.00 -11.88
C VAL A 30 11.42 0.11 -11.08
N ALA A 31 10.08 0.12 -11.01
CA ALA A 31 9.32 1.08 -10.20
C ALA A 31 9.61 0.90 -8.69
N TYR A 32 9.72 -0.34 -8.24
CA TYR A 32 10.05 -0.66 -6.84
C TYR A 32 11.49 -0.27 -6.47
N ASP A 33 12.45 -0.55 -7.34
CA ASP A 33 13.84 -0.10 -7.14
C ASP A 33 13.93 1.43 -7.11
N ALA A 34 13.21 2.12 -8.00
CA ALA A 34 13.14 3.58 -7.99
C ALA A 34 12.53 4.11 -6.69
N ALA A 35 11.45 3.49 -6.19
CA ALA A 35 10.83 3.88 -4.93
C ALA A 35 11.80 3.77 -3.74
N LEU A 36 12.55 2.67 -3.64
CA LEU A 36 13.54 2.50 -2.59
C LEU A 36 14.71 3.49 -2.73
N ALA A 37 15.18 3.75 -3.96
CA ALA A 37 16.20 4.79 -4.21
C ALA A 37 15.70 6.19 -3.84
N HIS A 38 14.40 6.46 -3.98
CA HIS A 38 13.73 7.68 -3.56
C HIS A 38 13.46 7.74 -2.05
N GLY A 39 13.72 6.66 -1.32
CA GLY A 39 13.63 6.61 0.15
C GLY A 39 12.28 6.16 0.70
N ALA A 40 11.54 5.35 -0.06
CA ALA A 40 10.40 4.62 0.48
C ALA A 40 10.86 3.65 1.59
N ASP A 41 10.04 3.53 2.63
CA ASP A 41 10.21 2.51 3.68
C ASP A 41 9.38 1.26 3.39
N MET A 42 8.32 1.43 2.62
CA MET A 42 7.35 0.40 2.26
C MET A 42 7.03 0.47 0.77
N LEU A 43 6.95 -0.68 0.13
CA LEU A 43 6.39 -0.83 -1.22
C LEU A 43 4.94 -1.30 -1.09
N GLU A 44 4.03 -0.65 -1.78
CA GLU A 44 2.69 -1.18 -1.97
C GLU A 44 2.67 -1.92 -3.31
N VAL A 45 2.08 -3.12 -3.32
CA VAL A 45 2.13 -4.11 -4.39
C VAL A 45 0.75 -4.71 -4.58
N ASP A 46 0.18 -4.58 -5.76
CA ASP A 46 -1.09 -5.24 -6.10
C ASP A 46 -0.88 -6.72 -6.40
N ALA A 47 -1.73 -7.59 -5.86
CA ALA A 47 -1.70 -9.01 -6.15
C ALA A 47 -2.75 -9.40 -7.20
N ASN A 48 -2.34 -10.20 -8.18
CA ASN A 48 -3.19 -10.85 -9.17
C ASN A 48 -2.74 -12.32 -9.35
N ILE A 49 -3.46 -13.10 -10.13
CA ILE A 49 -3.17 -14.53 -10.34
C ILE A 49 -3.38 -14.92 -11.80
N SER A 50 -2.64 -15.93 -12.27
CA SER A 50 -2.88 -16.58 -13.56
C SER A 50 -3.83 -17.76 -13.44
N ALA A 51 -4.29 -18.29 -14.57
CA ALA A 51 -5.04 -19.54 -14.66
C ALA A 51 -4.26 -20.74 -14.09
N ASP A 52 -2.92 -20.71 -14.16
CA ASP A 52 -2.03 -21.74 -13.58
C ASP A 52 -1.86 -21.58 -12.06
N GLY A 53 -2.31 -20.46 -11.49
CA GLY A 53 -2.25 -20.19 -10.07
C GLY A 53 -0.96 -19.50 -9.61
N THR A 54 -0.16 -18.98 -10.51
CA THR A 54 1.00 -18.14 -10.21
C THR A 54 0.54 -16.74 -9.80
N LEU A 55 1.10 -16.23 -8.70
CA LEU A 55 0.81 -14.88 -8.22
C LEU A 55 1.70 -13.86 -8.93
N TYR A 56 1.07 -12.82 -9.47
CA TYR A 56 1.72 -11.72 -10.19
C TYR A 56 1.52 -10.38 -9.47
N SER A 57 2.49 -9.48 -9.64
CA SER A 57 2.36 -8.08 -9.24
C SER A 57 1.69 -7.29 -10.36
N PHE A 58 0.36 -7.14 -10.26
CA PHE A 58 -0.44 -6.44 -11.27
C PHE A 58 -1.81 -6.08 -10.70
N HIS A 59 -2.26 -4.84 -10.87
CA HIS A 59 -3.58 -4.44 -10.41
C HIS A 59 -4.68 -5.11 -11.26
N PRO A 60 -5.62 -5.87 -10.65
CA PRO A 60 -6.74 -6.47 -11.38
C PRO A 60 -7.50 -5.45 -12.22
N GLU A 61 -8.00 -5.89 -13.38
CA GLU A 61 -8.83 -5.09 -14.29
C GLU A 61 -8.11 -3.90 -14.96
N MET A 62 -6.78 -3.80 -14.84
CA MET A 62 -5.99 -2.72 -15.44
C MET A 62 -5.24 -3.13 -16.71
N GLU A 63 -5.51 -4.30 -17.26
CA GLU A 63 -4.84 -4.86 -18.45
C GLU A 63 -4.96 -3.93 -19.65
N LYS A 64 -6.16 -3.38 -19.90
CA LYS A 64 -6.40 -2.45 -21.00
C LYS A 64 -5.59 -1.17 -20.88
N ILE A 65 -5.40 -0.69 -19.65
CA ILE A 65 -4.69 0.56 -19.36
C ILE A 65 -3.18 0.34 -19.44
N HIS A 66 -2.67 -0.69 -18.77
CA HIS A 66 -1.24 -0.89 -18.58
C HIS A 66 -0.58 -1.74 -19.68
N LEU A 67 -1.35 -2.59 -20.37
CA LEU A 67 -0.82 -3.48 -21.42
C LEU A 67 -1.38 -3.13 -22.81
N ASN A 68 -2.36 -2.23 -22.90
CA ASN A 68 -3.11 -1.94 -24.13
C ASN A 68 -3.69 -3.21 -24.79
N ARG A 69 -4.06 -4.20 -23.96
CA ARG A 69 -4.62 -5.48 -24.38
C ARG A 69 -6.01 -5.67 -23.79
N ASP A 70 -6.85 -6.34 -24.56
CA ASP A 70 -8.17 -6.79 -24.11
C ASP A 70 -8.02 -8.25 -23.66
N CYS A 71 -7.55 -8.41 -22.43
CA CYS A 71 -7.28 -9.71 -21.80
C CYS A 71 -7.51 -9.59 -20.29
N HIS A 72 -7.55 -10.73 -19.61
CA HIS A 72 -7.76 -10.80 -18.16
C HIS A 72 -6.78 -11.82 -17.56
N LEU A 73 -5.85 -11.36 -16.72
CA LEU A 73 -4.76 -12.20 -16.19
C LEU A 73 -5.25 -13.53 -15.57
N PRO A 74 -6.33 -13.55 -14.76
CA PRO A 74 -6.86 -14.80 -14.21
C PRO A 74 -7.30 -15.86 -15.21
N GLU A 75 -7.53 -15.47 -16.47
CA GLU A 75 -7.93 -16.38 -17.57
C GLU A 75 -6.73 -16.80 -18.42
N MET A 76 -5.54 -16.25 -18.20
CA MET A 76 -4.34 -16.49 -18.99
C MET A 76 -3.39 -17.48 -18.32
N HIS A 77 -2.71 -18.30 -19.13
CA HIS A 77 -1.63 -19.15 -18.68
C HIS A 77 -0.31 -18.37 -18.52
N ASP A 78 0.58 -18.87 -17.69
CA ASP A 78 1.87 -18.21 -17.38
C ASP A 78 2.72 -17.95 -18.63
N ASP A 79 2.70 -18.85 -19.61
CA ASP A 79 3.45 -18.69 -20.85
C ASP A 79 2.90 -17.57 -21.77
N GLU A 80 1.62 -17.22 -21.62
CA GLU A 80 0.99 -16.09 -22.29
C GLU A 80 1.34 -14.78 -21.55
N ILE A 81 1.20 -14.77 -20.22
CA ILE A 81 1.49 -13.59 -19.38
C ILE A 81 2.95 -13.16 -19.53
N ARG A 82 3.91 -14.09 -19.60
CA ARG A 82 5.33 -13.78 -19.81
C ARG A 82 5.63 -13.05 -21.13
N LYS A 83 4.76 -13.15 -22.11
CA LYS A 83 4.89 -12.44 -23.39
C LYS A 83 4.34 -11.03 -23.35
N LEU A 84 3.52 -10.68 -22.33
CA LEU A 84 2.95 -9.36 -22.18
C LEU A 84 4.04 -8.34 -21.82
N ARG A 85 3.87 -7.14 -22.33
CA ARG A 85 4.71 -5.99 -22.00
C ARG A 85 3.85 -4.81 -21.61
N TYR A 86 4.29 -4.07 -20.62
CA TYR A 86 3.68 -2.81 -20.25
C TYR A 86 3.81 -1.78 -21.37
N VAL A 87 2.83 -0.90 -21.50
CA VAL A 87 2.95 0.30 -22.30
C VAL A 87 3.30 1.51 -21.42
N ASN A 88 4.06 2.44 -21.98
CA ASN A 88 4.36 3.71 -21.33
C ASN A 88 3.18 4.69 -21.42
N TYR A 89 3.36 5.91 -20.92
CA TYR A 89 2.35 6.95 -20.97
C TYR A 89 1.86 7.26 -22.40
N ASP A 90 2.74 7.18 -23.40
CA ASP A 90 2.41 7.40 -24.82
C ASP A 90 1.81 6.17 -25.51
N ARG A 91 1.44 5.13 -24.76
CA ARG A 91 0.91 3.85 -25.27
C ARG A 91 1.89 3.07 -26.15
N VAL A 92 3.18 3.32 -26.01
CA VAL A 92 4.24 2.54 -26.68
C VAL A 92 4.64 1.38 -25.78
N GLU A 93 4.76 0.19 -26.37
CA GLU A 93 5.21 -1.02 -25.65
C GLU A 93 6.65 -0.84 -25.14
N THR A 94 6.89 -1.19 -23.89
CA THR A 94 8.19 -1.15 -23.24
C THR A 94 8.83 -2.54 -23.27
N GLU A 95 10.08 -2.67 -22.78
CA GLU A 95 10.73 -3.96 -22.56
C GLU A 95 10.29 -4.63 -21.24
N LEU A 96 9.44 -3.96 -20.42
CA LEU A 96 9.10 -4.41 -19.08
C LEU A 96 7.92 -5.39 -19.12
N GLY A 97 8.14 -6.59 -18.59
CA GLY A 97 7.11 -7.60 -18.36
C GLY A 97 6.50 -7.51 -16.98
N ILE A 98 5.44 -8.29 -16.76
CA ILE A 98 4.77 -8.42 -15.46
C ILE A 98 5.62 -9.36 -14.58
N CYS A 99 6.03 -8.89 -13.39
CA CYS A 99 6.78 -9.69 -12.44
C CYS A 99 5.85 -10.52 -11.55
N THR A 100 6.35 -11.67 -11.10
CA THR A 100 5.67 -12.49 -10.11
C THR A 100 5.87 -11.94 -8.70
N LEU A 101 4.98 -12.29 -7.75
CA LEU A 101 5.20 -11.97 -6.34
C LEU A 101 6.42 -12.73 -5.76
N ASP A 102 6.76 -13.92 -6.29
CA ASP A 102 8.00 -14.63 -5.95
C ASP A 102 9.23 -13.77 -6.26
N GLU A 103 9.32 -13.19 -7.47
CA GLU A 103 10.42 -12.30 -7.85
C GLU A 103 10.50 -11.05 -6.98
N VAL A 104 9.33 -10.46 -6.64
CA VAL A 104 9.25 -9.32 -5.71
C VAL A 104 9.80 -9.70 -4.33
N PHE A 105 9.36 -10.84 -3.79
CA PHE A 105 9.78 -11.27 -2.45
C PHE A 105 11.26 -11.64 -2.40
N GLU A 106 11.78 -12.35 -3.39
CA GLU A 106 13.22 -12.65 -3.47
C GLU A 106 14.08 -11.39 -3.49
N ARG A 107 13.65 -10.39 -4.29
CA ARG A 107 14.41 -9.15 -4.45
C ARG A 107 14.39 -8.26 -3.23
N TYR A 108 13.25 -8.17 -2.52
CA TYR A 108 13.06 -7.16 -1.46
C TYR A 108 13.05 -7.74 -0.05
N LYS A 109 13.28 -9.02 0.12
CA LYS A 109 13.44 -9.64 1.44
C LYS A 109 14.48 -8.89 2.29
N LYS A 110 14.09 -8.47 3.50
CA LYS A 110 14.89 -7.72 4.47
C LYS A 110 15.36 -6.32 4.02
N ARG A 111 14.76 -5.78 2.94
CA ARG A 111 15.14 -4.45 2.43
C ARG A 111 14.14 -3.34 2.79
N CYS A 112 12.86 -3.65 2.84
CA CYS A 112 11.78 -2.71 3.12
C CYS A 112 10.57 -3.46 3.63
N TYR A 113 9.55 -2.75 4.13
CA TYR A 113 8.22 -3.33 4.30
C TYR A 113 7.54 -3.49 2.95
N ILE A 114 6.59 -4.44 2.85
CA ILE A 114 5.76 -4.62 1.67
C ILE A 114 4.30 -4.72 2.11
N ASN A 115 3.46 -3.85 1.58
CA ASN A 115 2.03 -3.99 1.68
C ASN A 115 1.51 -4.74 0.45
N ILE A 116 0.80 -5.84 0.67
CA ILE A 116 0.12 -6.57 -0.41
C ILE A 116 -1.33 -6.12 -0.45
N ASP A 117 -1.68 -5.35 -1.48
CA ASP A 117 -3.08 -5.01 -1.78
C ASP A 117 -3.77 -6.16 -2.52
N LYS A 118 -5.12 -6.17 -2.53
CA LYS A 118 -5.93 -7.27 -3.09
C LYS A 118 -5.68 -8.63 -2.42
N PHE A 119 -5.15 -8.63 -1.18
CA PHE A 119 -4.91 -9.87 -0.42
C PHE A 119 -6.16 -10.78 -0.36
N TRP A 120 -7.32 -10.19 -0.18
CA TRP A 120 -8.60 -10.90 -0.03
C TRP A 120 -9.04 -11.71 -1.25
N VAL A 121 -8.45 -11.48 -2.43
CA VAL A 121 -8.79 -12.22 -3.65
C VAL A 121 -8.23 -13.66 -3.59
N HIS A 122 -7.01 -13.82 -3.07
CA HIS A 122 -6.33 -15.11 -2.97
C HIS A 122 -5.61 -15.30 -1.63
N PRO A 123 -6.32 -15.17 -0.48
CA PRO A 123 -5.69 -15.01 0.83
C PRO A 123 -4.78 -16.18 1.20
N LYS A 124 -5.27 -17.43 1.02
CA LYS A 124 -4.49 -18.63 1.33
C LYS A 124 -3.20 -18.71 0.51
N LYS A 125 -3.27 -18.50 -0.82
CA LYS A 125 -2.10 -18.59 -1.70
C LYS A 125 -1.07 -17.52 -1.38
N ILE A 126 -1.52 -16.29 -1.11
CA ILE A 126 -0.62 -15.18 -0.75
C ILE A 126 0.03 -15.45 0.62
N ALA A 127 -0.74 -15.89 1.62
CA ALA A 127 -0.20 -16.23 2.94
C ALA A 127 0.81 -17.39 2.87
N ASP A 128 0.53 -18.44 2.09
CA ASP A 128 1.44 -19.56 1.87
C ASP A 128 2.74 -19.08 1.19
N LEU A 129 2.66 -18.15 0.23
CA LEU A 129 3.82 -17.56 -0.42
C LEU A 129 4.67 -16.74 0.57
N ILE A 130 4.02 -15.89 1.39
CA ILE A 130 4.69 -15.08 2.42
C ILE A 130 5.49 -15.98 3.38
N ARG A 131 4.88 -17.08 3.85
CA ARG A 131 5.55 -18.02 4.74
C ARG A 131 6.67 -18.80 4.06
N ARG A 132 6.49 -19.22 2.81
CA ARG A 132 7.54 -19.91 2.03
C ARG A 132 8.80 -19.04 1.89
N HIS A 133 8.64 -17.72 1.78
CA HIS A 133 9.74 -16.77 1.74
C HIS A 133 10.21 -16.33 3.15
N ASP A 134 9.58 -16.78 4.23
CA ASP A 134 9.88 -16.34 5.60
C ASP A 134 9.87 -14.81 5.71
N MET A 135 8.73 -14.18 5.35
CA MET A 135 8.56 -12.72 5.29
C MET A 135 7.38 -12.18 6.10
N ALA A 136 6.80 -12.98 6.99
CA ALA A 136 5.63 -12.57 7.79
C ALA A 136 5.89 -11.29 8.63
N ASP A 137 7.13 -11.07 9.07
CA ASP A 137 7.55 -9.88 9.83
C ASP A 137 7.82 -8.63 8.96
N GLN A 138 7.72 -8.76 7.64
CA GLN A 138 8.01 -7.72 6.66
C GLN A 138 6.75 -7.30 5.88
N ILE A 139 5.76 -8.18 5.83
CA ILE A 139 4.55 -8.01 5.03
C ILE A 139 3.43 -7.40 5.86
N VAL A 140 2.66 -6.53 5.21
CA VAL A 140 1.40 -5.98 5.71
C VAL A 140 0.31 -6.33 4.73
N VAL A 141 -0.84 -6.81 5.22
CA VAL A 141 -2.02 -7.09 4.40
C VAL A 141 -3.19 -6.23 4.86
N LYS A 142 -4.07 -5.91 3.92
CA LYS A 142 -5.25 -5.06 4.14
C LYS A 142 -6.49 -5.70 3.56
N THR A 143 -7.65 -5.37 4.12
CA THR A 143 -8.96 -5.72 3.56
C THR A 143 -9.99 -4.64 3.87
N GLU A 144 -11.13 -4.69 3.19
CA GLU A 144 -12.31 -3.99 3.65
C GLU A 144 -12.77 -4.54 5.02
N PRO A 145 -13.46 -3.70 5.84
CA PRO A 145 -13.79 -4.04 7.23
C PRO A 145 -15.10 -4.84 7.32
N VAL A 146 -15.15 -6.01 6.71
CA VAL A 146 -16.32 -6.90 6.77
C VAL A 146 -15.99 -8.18 7.54
N PRO A 147 -16.95 -8.73 8.33
CA PRO A 147 -16.72 -9.87 9.21
C PRO A 147 -16.11 -11.09 8.51
N GLU A 148 -16.57 -11.38 7.29
CA GLU A 148 -16.11 -12.51 6.49
C GLU A 148 -14.62 -12.41 6.13
N LEU A 149 -14.14 -11.20 5.89
CA LEU A 149 -12.72 -10.96 5.61
C LEU A 149 -11.87 -11.03 6.87
N PHE A 150 -12.41 -10.69 8.04
CA PHE A 150 -11.71 -10.91 9.31
C PHE A 150 -11.57 -12.40 9.61
N ASP A 151 -12.59 -13.21 9.33
CA ASP A 151 -12.51 -14.68 9.47
C ASP A 151 -11.42 -15.25 8.54
N ILE A 152 -11.32 -14.76 7.33
CA ILE A 152 -10.25 -15.10 6.36
C ILE A 152 -8.86 -14.73 6.89
N ILE A 153 -8.70 -13.55 7.51
CA ILE A 153 -7.42 -13.16 8.11
C ILE A 153 -7.07 -14.08 9.28
N GLU A 154 -8.02 -14.40 10.17
CA GLU A 154 -7.80 -15.34 11.29
C GLU A 154 -7.40 -16.73 10.81
N GLU A 155 -8.01 -17.21 9.71
CA GLU A 155 -7.74 -18.55 9.19
C GLU A 155 -6.39 -18.62 8.46
N TYR A 156 -6.09 -17.66 7.56
CA TYR A 156 -4.95 -17.77 6.65
C TYR A 156 -3.75 -16.90 7.01
N ALA A 157 -3.93 -15.81 7.75
CA ALA A 157 -2.88 -14.82 8.00
C ALA A 157 -2.84 -14.26 9.43
N PRO A 158 -3.07 -15.07 10.50
CA PRO A 158 -3.13 -14.58 11.88
C PRO A 158 -1.80 -14.00 12.37
N ASP A 159 -0.69 -14.40 11.77
CA ASP A 159 0.68 -14.01 12.10
C ASP A 159 1.20 -12.82 11.25
N ILE A 160 0.52 -12.48 10.15
CA ILE A 160 0.91 -11.40 9.25
C ILE A 160 0.27 -10.07 9.72
N ALA A 161 1.05 -8.98 9.70
CA ALA A 161 0.55 -7.67 10.09
C ALA A 161 -0.66 -7.25 9.24
N TYR A 162 -1.74 -6.85 9.91
CA TYR A 162 -3.03 -6.55 9.31
C TYR A 162 -3.52 -5.16 9.66
N LEU A 163 -4.06 -4.44 8.66
CA LEU A 163 -4.83 -3.19 8.83
C LEU A 163 -6.14 -3.27 8.02
N PRO A 164 -7.32 -2.99 8.61
CA PRO A 164 -8.53 -2.77 7.83
C PRO A 164 -8.49 -1.40 7.15
N ILE A 165 -9.10 -1.30 5.97
CA ILE A 165 -9.35 -0.03 5.25
C ILE A 165 -10.71 0.48 5.67
N ILE A 166 -10.80 1.56 6.41
CA ILE A 166 -12.06 2.02 7.02
C ILE A 166 -12.44 3.43 6.57
N ARG A 167 -13.75 3.63 6.37
CA ARG A 167 -14.41 4.95 6.20
C ARG A 167 -15.18 5.37 7.45
N GLU A 168 -15.41 4.46 8.37
CA GLU A 168 -16.04 4.64 9.68
C GLU A 168 -15.52 3.57 10.64
N ASP A 169 -15.31 3.90 11.92
CA ASP A 169 -14.83 2.90 12.90
C ASP A 169 -15.92 1.89 13.30
N ARG A 170 -17.13 2.34 13.56
CA ARG A 170 -18.27 1.48 13.98
C ARG A 170 -17.91 0.37 14.98
N GLY A 171 -16.89 0.59 15.83
CA GLY A 171 -16.41 -0.39 16.80
C GLY A 171 -15.41 -1.43 16.23
N ILE A 172 -14.94 -1.27 14.99
CA ILE A 172 -13.99 -2.17 14.33
C ILE A 172 -12.69 -2.27 15.12
N HIS A 173 -12.17 -1.14 15.60
CA HIS A 173 -10.96 -1.11 16.42
C HIS A 173 -11.07 -2.02 17.66
N GLU A 174 -12.16 -1.88 18.43
CA GLU A 174 -12.36 -2.68 19.64
C GLU A 174 -12.59 -4.17 19.32
N MET A 175 -13.31 -4.46 18.25
CA MET A 175 -13.56 -5.83 17.81
C MET A 175 -12.25 -6.53 17.41
N LEU A 176 -11.41 -5.89 16.61
CA LEU A 176 -10.15 -6.48 16.13
C LEU A 176 -9.14 -6.74 17.25
N LYS A 177 -9.17 -5.96 18.33
CA LYS A 177 -8.35 -6.21 19.52
C LYS A 177 -8.66 -7.54 20.21
N SER A 178 -9.87 -8.07 20.03
CA SER A 178 -10.32 -9.33 20.66
C SER A 178 -10.17 -10.55 19.74
N ARG A 179 -9.79 -10.35 18.48
CA ARG A 179 -9.62 -11.44 17.49
C ARG A 179 -8.19 -11.98 17.47
N ASN A 180 -8.04 -13.22 17.02
CA ASN A 180 -6.72 -13.82 16.77
C ASN A 180 -6.13 -13.33 15.43
N ILE A 181 -5.90 -12.03 15.34
CA ILE A 181 -5.33 -11.33 14.17
C ILE A 181 -4.15 -10.50 14.65
N ASN A 182 -3.05 -10.49 13.90
CA ASN A 182 -1.95 -9.55 14.14
C ASN A 182 -2.35 -8.13 13.70
N TYR A 183 -3.38 -7.58 14.37
CA TYR A 183 -3.92 -6.26 14.13
C TYR A 183 -2.91 -5.19 14.55
N VAL A 184 -2.35 -4.45 13.60
CA VAL A 184 -1.29 -3.46 13.84
C VAL A 184 -1.73 -2.01 13.70
N GLY A 185 -2.90 -1.74 13.13
CA GLY A 185 -3.43 -0.39 12.93
C GLY A 185 -4.59 -0.34 11.96
N VAL A 186 -4.94 0.86 11.51
CA VAL A 186 -6.04 1.12 10.57
C VAL A 186 -5.55 1.98 9.41
N GLU A 187 -6.02 1.70 8.20
CA GLU A 187 -5.98 2.64 7.09
C GLU A 187 -7.29 3.42 7.05
N VAL A 188 -7.21 4.74 7.13
CA VAL A 188 -8.40 5.59 7.19
C VAL A 188 -8.61 6.35 5.89
N LEU A 189 -9.87 6.36 5.43
CA LEU A 189 -10.32 7.15 4.29
C LEU A 189 -11.35 8.17 4.76
N PHE A 190 -11.12 9.45 4.45
CA PHE A 190 -11.97 10.55 4.89
C PHE A 190 -12.10 11.63 3.81
N GLU A 191 -13.28 12.24 3.70
CA GLU A 191 -13.60 13.19 2.62
C GLU A 191 -13.49 14.64 3.07
N THR A 192 -13.54 14.90 4.38
CA THR A 192 -13.54 16.26 4.95
C THR A 192 -12.65 16.34 6.19
N ASP A 193 -12.15 17.53 6.51
CA ASP A 193 -11.23 17.78 7.65
C ASP A 193 -11.88 17.59 9.02
N ASP A 194 -13.20 17.63 9.09
CA ASP A 194 -13.99 17.42 10.31
C ASP A 194 -14.42 15.95 10.50
N HIS A 195 -13.96 15.05 9.63
CA HIS A 195 -14.28 13.64 9.74
C HIS A 195 -13.63 13.03 10.99
N TYR A 196 -14.39 12.19 11.72
CA TYR A 196 -13.92 11.59 12.98
C TYR A 196 -12.61 10.81 12.84
N LEU A 197 -12.41 10.08 11.75
CA LEU A 197 -11.20 9.25 11.55
C LEU A 197 -9.90 10.05 11.41
N CYS A 198 -9.95 11.33 11.07
CA CYS A 198 -8.79 12.23 11.04
C CYS A 198 -8.74 13.20 12.23
N SER A 199 -9.63 13.04 13.23
CA SER A 199 -9.59 13.83 14.45
C SER A 199 -8.41 13.43 15.35
N ASP A 200 -7.91 14.40 16.11
CA ASP A 200 -6.86 14.17 17.11
C ASP A 200 -7.32 13.14 18.16
N GLU A 201 -8.62 13.14 18.49
CA GLU A 201 -9.24 12.18 19.42
C GLU A 201 -9.11 10.74 18.89
N TYR A 202 -9.48 10.50 17.63
CA TYR A 202 -9.42 9.18 17.04
C TYR A 202 -7.99 8.68 16.91
N ILE A 203 -7.09 9.51 16.40
CA ILE A 203 -5.67 9.15 16.24
C ILE A 203 -5.07 8.84 17.61
N ALA A 204 -5.32 9.66 18.63
CA ALA A 204 -4.85 9.41 20.00
C ALA A 204 -5.41 8.10 20.59
N LYS A 205 -6.70 7.77 20.31
CA LYS A 205 -7.31 6.50 20.70
C LYS A 205 -6.56 5.30 20.11
N ILE A 206 -6.26 5.34 18.83
CA ILE A 206 -5.52 4.26 18.14
C ILE A 206 -4.10 4.12 18.69
N HIS A 207 -3.41 5.25 18.90
CA HIS A 207 -2.06 5.28 19.46
C HIS A 207 -1.99 4.79 20.92
N ALA A 208 -3.03 5.05 21.73
CA ALA A 208 -3.10 4.57 23.12
C ALA A 208 -3.03 3.03 23.20
N ASP A 209 -3.55 2.34 22.20
CA ASP A 209 -3.50 0.88 22.07
C ASP A 209 -2.26 0.37 21.31
N LYS A 210 -1.26 1.25 21.08
CA LYS A 210 -0.04 0.95 20.32
C LYS A 210 -0.34 0.44 18.91
N LYS A 211 -1.32 1.05 18.26
CA LYS A 211 -1.70 0.78 16.87
C LYS A 211 -1.34 1.98 15.99
N LEU A 212 -1.19 1.72 14.70
CA LEU A 212 -0.78 2.71 13.69
C LEU A 212 -1.98 3.26 12.94
N VAL A 213 -1.87 4.49 12.45
CA VAL A 213 -2.86 5.11 11.57
C VAL A 213 -2.21 5.41 10.22
N TRP A 214 -2.80 4.87 9.15
CA TRP A 214 -2.35 5.04 7.78
C TRP A 214 -3.30 5.97 7.02
N ALA A 215 -2.75 6.97 6.31
CA ALA A 215 -3.47 7.83 5.39
C ALA A 215 -2.89 7.73 3.97
N ASN A 216 -3.72 8.05 2.98
CA ASN A 216 -3.35 8.02 1.57
C ASN A 216 -3.32 9.44 1.00
N SER A 217 -2.15 9.92 0.56
CA SER A 217 -2.06 11.17 -0.21
C SER A 217 -2.29 10.97 -1.72
N ILE A 218 -2.44 9.73 -2.17
CA ILE A 218 -2.82 9.42 -3.55
C ILE A 218 -4.26 9.83 -3.85
N ILE A 219 -4.62 9.97 -5.12
CA ILE A 219 -5.98 10.24 -5.60
C ILE A 219 -6.44 9.12 -6.51
N TYR A 220 -7.63 8.56 -6.22
CA TYR A 220 -8.29 7.63 -7.16
C TYR A 220 -8.92 8.37 -8.33
N ASN A 221 -9.63 9.46 -8.01
CA ASN A 221 -10.25 10.35 -8.95
C ASN A 221 -10.67 11.65 -8.24
N TYR A 222 -10.92 12.73 -8.99
CA TYR A 222 -11.26 14.01 -8.39
C TYR A 222 -12.66 14.10 -7.77
N LYS A 223 -13.48 13.07 -7.92
CA LYS A 223 -14.83 13.01 -7.32
C LYS A 223 -14.80 12.36 -5.94
N GLU A 224 -13.87 11.43 -5.73
CA GLU A 224 -13.75 10.70 -4.48
C GLU A 224 -12.43 11.05 -3.80
N GLN A 225 -12.53 11.83 -2.72
CA GLN A 225 -11.38 12.18 -1.90
C GLN A 225 -11.20 11.12 -0.80
N ILE A 226 -9.96 10.74 -0.57
CA ILE A 226 -9.61 9.72 0.44
C ILE A 226 -8.79 10.27 1.60
N ALA A 227 -8.39 11.53 1.52
CA ALA A 227 -7.74 12.29 2.60
C ALA A 227 -8.09 13.80 2.53
N ALA A 228 -9.37 14.15 2.36
CA ALA A 228 -9.89 15.52 2.39
C ALA A 228 -9.08 16.52 1.54
N ARG A 229 -8.57 16.11 0.37
CA ARG A 229 -7.69 16.89 -0.53
C ARG A 229 -6.26 17.12 0.00
N HIS A 230 -5.86 16.52 1.10
CA HIS A 230 -4.46 16.48 1.53
C HIS A 230 -3.71 15.47 0.66
N SER A 231 -3.64 15.77 -0.64
CA SER A 231 -3.22 14.84 -1.69
C SER A 231 -1.87 15.21 -2.30
N ASP A 232 -1.26 14.26 -2.98
CA ASP A 232 -0.04 14.46 -3.76
C ASP A 232 -0.21 15.59 -4.78
N ASP A 233 -1.36 15.66 -5.46
CA ASP A 233 -1.65 16.71 -6.43
C ASP A 233 -1.65 18.10 -5.78
N THR A 234 -2.22 18.23 -4.59
CA THR A 234 -2.21 19.46 -3.81
C THR A 234 -0.78 19.86 -3.43
N ALA A 235 0.03 18.90 -3.01
CA ALA A 235 1.42 19.13 -2.64
C ALA A 235 2.27 19.57 -3.83
N ILE A 236 2.22 18.82 -4.95
CA ILE A 236 2.97 19.09 -6.17
C ILE A 236 2.54 20.41 -6.83
N ALA A 237 1.27 20.81 -6.68
CA ALA A 237 0.79 22.12 -7.10
C ALA A 237 1.30 23.30 -6.24
N GLY A 238 2.15 23.05 -5.24
CA GLY A 238 2.82 24.08 -4.43
C GLY A 238 2.25 24.29 -3.03
N ASN A 239 1.35 23.43 -2.57
CA ASN A 239 0.82 23.47 -1.20
C ASN A 239 1.19 22.21 -0.41
N GLU A 240 2.50 21.97 -0.25
CA GLU A 240 3.02 20.82 0.51
C GLU A 240 2.62 20.86 1.99
N ASP A 241 2.59 22.06 2.60
CA ASP A 241 2.19 22.24 4.01
C ASP A 241 0.71 21.87 4.22
N GLY A 242 -0.16 22.26 3.29
CA GLY A 242 -1.59 21.93 3.33
C GLY A 242 -1.91 20.49 2.90
N SER A 243 -0.93 19.69 2.52
CA SER A 243 -1.07 18.30 2.11
C SER A 243 -0.23 17.39 3.02
N TRP A 244 0.98 17.04 2.59
CA TRP A 244 1.89 16.16 3.34
C TRP A 244 2.20 16.69 4.73
N GLY A 245 2.31 18.04 4.86
CA GLY A 245 2.52 18.71 6.13
C GLY A 245 1.36 18.51 7.10
N TRP A 246 0.14 18.68 6.62
CA TRP A 246 -1.06 18.47 7.40
C TRP A 246 -1.19 17.01 7.87
N LEU A 247 -0.96 16.04 6.98
CA LEU A 247 -0.97 14.61 7.33
C LEU A 247 0.08 14.29 8.41
N ALA A 248 1.29 14.83 8.27
CA ALA A 248 2.35 14.64 9.25
C ALA A 248 2.01 15.27 10.61
N ASP A 249 1.45 16.48 10.63
CA ASP A 249 1.09 17.21 11.84
C ASP A 249 -0.10 16.56 12.58
N LYS A 250 -1.00 15.92 11.85
CA LYS A 250 -2.09 15.11 12.43
C LYS A 250 -1.59 13.85 13.14
N GLY A 251 -0.37 13.41 12.84
CA GLY A 251 0.22 12.26 13.51
C GLY A 251 0.01 10.92 12.79
N PHE A 252 -0.33 10.94 11.51
CA PHE A 252 -0.38 9.71 10.71
C PHE A 252 0.99 9.04 10.69
N ASP A 253 1.01 7.73 10.89
CA ASP A 253 2.23 6.92 11.04
C ASP A 253 2.76 6.44 9.71
N ILE A 254 1.86 6.14 8.79
CA ILE A 254 2.15 5.68 7.44
C ILE A 254 1.43 6.61 6.47
N ILE A 255 2.15 7.12 5.46
CA ILE A 255 1.55 7.94 4.40
C ILE A 255 1.89 7.31 3.06
N GLN A 256 0.86 6.93 2.31
CA GLN A 256 1.01 6.38 0.97
C GLN A 256 1.01 7.49 -0.07
N THR A 257 1.93 7.42 -1.02
CA THR A 257 2.18 8.46 -2.03
C THR A 257 2.63 7.89 -3.37
N ASP A 258 2.30 8.60 -4.45
CA ASP A 258 2.89 8.41 -5.78
C ASP A 258 4.21 9.19 -5.95
N TRP A 259 4.51 10.15 -5.05
CA TRP A 259 5.62 11.10 -5.14
C TRP A 259 6.66 10.92 -4.02
N THR A 260 7.17 9.70 -3.87
CA THR A 260 8.04 9.27 -2.77
C THR A 260 9.20 10.23 -2.49
N LEU A 261 9.99 10.62 -3.53
CA LEU A 261 11.14 11.51 -3.34
C LEU A 261 10.72 12.90 -2.89
N ALA A 262 9.70 13.46 -3.51
CA ALA A 262 9.24 14.82 -3.19
C ALA A 262 8.69 14.86 -1.74
N MET A 263 7.86 13.90 -1.35
CA MET A 263 7.38 13.79 0.02
C MET A 263 8.52 13.63 1.03
N LYS A 264 9.48 12.73 0.75
CA LYS A 264 10.65 12.54 1.63
C LYS A 264 11.41 13.85 1.83
N LEU A 265 11.76 14.53 0.74
CA LEU A 265 12.52 15.79 0.81
C LEU A 265 11.75 16.88 1.57
N TYR A 266 10.44 16.96 1.37
CA TYR A 266 9.59 17.87 2.14
C TYR A 266 9.63 17.56 3.63
N LEU A 267 9.36 16.31 4.01
CA LEU A 267 9.32 15.90 5.42
C LEU A 267 10.68 16.07 6.13
N GLU A 268 11.79 15.82 5.42
CA GLU A 268 13.15 16.01 5.96
C GLU A 268 13.49 17.49 6.17
N ARG A 269 13.24 18.36 5.16
CA ARG A 269 13.57 19.80 5.28
C ARG A 269 12.71 20.53 6.29
N THR A 270 11.49 20.04 6.57
CA THR A 270 10.59 20.62 7.59
C THR A 270 10.75 20.00 8.97
N GLY A 271 11.62 18.99 9.10
CA GLY A 271 11.84 18.27 10.36
C GLY A 271 10.69 17.36 10.79
N LYS A 272 9.73 17.07 9.89
CA LYS A 272 8.54 16.24 10.15
C LYS A 272 8.78 14.75 9.90
N ARG A 273 9.88 14.38 9.23
CA ARG A 273 10.18 12.99 8.87
C ARG A 273 10.42 12.09 10.08
N TYR A 274 11.20 12.59 11.03
CA TYR A 274 11.64 11.84 12.21
C TYR A 274 10.90 12.33 13.45
N ARG A 275 10.42 11.39 14.26
CA ARG A 275 9.74 11.66 15.51
C ARG A 275 10.78 11.85 16.62
N ARG A 276 10.58 12.84 17.48
CA ARG A 276 11.48 13.15 18.59
C ARG A 276 11.05 12.45 19.88
#